data_7c66c8340376e7fbc50d616b074ead96
#
_entry.id   7c66c8340376e7fbc50d616b074ead96
#
_cell.length_a   1.000
_cell.length_b   1.000
_cell.length_c   1.000
_cell.angle_alpha   90.00
_cell.angle_beta   90.00
_cell.angle_gamma   90.00
#
_symmetry.space_group_name_H-M   'P 1'
#
loop_
_entity.id
_entity.type
_entity.pdbx_description
1 polymer ?
#
loop_
_entity_poly.entity_id
_entity_poly.type
_entity_poly.pdbx_seq_one_letter_code
_entity_poly.pdbx_strand_id
1 'polypeptide(L)'
;MSGGLVASAVAAGVLLAVVGHHGGPAVVAPGKAAATAITYARAQLGKPYEWGATGPGAFDCSGLVMQAYASAGVSIARTSQEQWATERHISDPARGDLVFFAGADGTPSSPGHVGLVVDPSRDLMIDAYAPGVPVHEETYGQPGSAPGLQDPVGFTDPSGGP
;
A
#
# COMPACT_ATOMS: atom_id res chain seq x y z
N MET A 1 80.72 8.10 -15.65
CA MET A 1 80.01 6.92 -16.00
C MET A 1 78.71 6.91 -15.19
N SER A 2 77.68 7.58 -15.69
CA SER A 2 76.41 7.69 -14.96
C SER A 2 75.28 7.37 -15.97
N GLY A 3 74.64 6.23 -15.74
CA GLY A 3 73.49 5.82 -16.51
C GLY A 3 72.21 6.46 -15.95
N GLY A 4 71.61 7.33 -16.74
CA GLY A 4 70.32 7.91 -16.37
C GLY A 4 69.16 6.96 -16.74
N LEU A 5 68.33 6.61 -15.75
CA LEU A 5 67.07 5.95 -15.94
C LEU A 5 66.01 7.01 -16.35
N VAL A 6 65.44 6.87 -17.54
CA VAL A 6 64.25 7.62 -17.93
C VAL A 6 63.00 6.83 -17.52
N ALA A 7 62.27 7.38 -16.56
CA ALA A 7 60.98 6.82 -16.16
C ALA A 7 59.91 7.32 -17.13
N SER A 8 59.29 6.39 -17.86
CA SER A 8 58.08 6.67 -18.69
C SER A 8 56.84 6.66 -17.79
N ALA A 9 56.24 7.82 -17.65
CA ALA A 9 54.91 7.94 -17.01
C ALA A 9 53.82 7.50 -18.00
N VAL A 10 53.16 6.38 -17.70
CA VAL A 10 51.94 5.97 -18.41
C VAL A 10 50.77 6.71 -17.77
N ALA A 11 50.18 7.62 -18.49
CA ALA A 11 48.97 8.29 -18.12
C ALA A 11 47.80 7.31 -18.30
N ALA A 12 47.24 6.80 -17.21
CA ALA A 12 45.99 6.06 -17.22
C ALA A 12 44.83 7.03 -17.41
N GLY A 13 44.29 7.06 -18.62
CA GLY A 13 43.05 7.77 -18.89
C GLY A 13 41.88 7.12 -18.21
N VAL A 14 41.30 7.80 -17.21
CA VAL A 14 40.03 7.39 -16.59
C VAL A 14 38.92 7.73 -17.58
N LEU A 15 38.37 6.71 -18.25
CA LEU A 15 37.17 6.82 -19.06
C LEU A 15 35.97 6.91 -18.11
N LEU A 16 35.43 8.12 -17.87
CA LEU A 16 34.18 8.29 -17.16
C LEU A 16 33.05 7.81 -18.09
N ALA A 17 32.56 6.60 -17.85
CA ALA A 17 31.34 6.15 -18.45
C ALA A 17 30.16 6.91 -17.80
N VAL A 18 29.58 7.85 -18.55
CA VAL A 18 28.30 8.46 -18.19
C VAL A 18 27.24 7.40 -18.36
N VAL A 19 26.86 6.73 -17.27
CA VAL A 19 25.70 5.87 -17.24
C VAL A 19 24.47 6.77 -17.33
N GLY A 20 23.87 6.83 -18.52
CA GLY A 20 22.61 7.51 -18.73
C GLY A 20 21.54 6.84 -17.87
N HIS A 21 21.09 7.52 -16.83
CA HIS A 21 19.90 7.13 -16.07
C HIS A 21 18.69 7.32 -16.98
N HIS A 22 18.25 6.26 -17.63
CA HIS A 22 16.91 6.17 -18.16
C HIS A 22 16.01 6.04 -16.94
N GLY A 23 15.40 7.16 -16.51
CA GLY A 23 14.44 7.20 -15.42
C GLY A 23 13.17 6.46 -15.80
N GLY A 24 13.16 5.14 -15.63
CA GLY A 24 11.91 4.40 -15.45
C GLY A 24 11.24 4.84 -14.14
N PRO A 25 9.94 4.61 -13.98
CA PRO A 25 9.26 4.92 -12.72
C PRO A 25 10.05 4.28 -11.56
N ALA A 26 10.39 5.11 -10.57
CA ALA A 26 11.16 4.65 -9.42
C ALA A 26 10.36 3.56 -8.71
N VAL A 27 10.87 2.33 -8.72
CA VAL A 27 10.26 1.21 -7.99
C VAL A 27 10.39 1.55 -6.50
N VAL A 28 9.27 1.86 -5.88
CA VAL A 28 9.22 2.14 -4.44
C VAL A 28 9.37 0.80 -3.71
N ALA A 29 10.32 0.71 -2.76
CA ALA A 29 10.47 -0.50 -1.96
C ALA A 29 9.17 -0.81 -1.20
N PRO A 30 8.68 -2.06 -1.17
CA PRO A 30 7.39 -2.44 -0.59
C PRO A 30 7.12 -1.85 0.80
N GLY A 31 8.06 -1.98 1.73
CA GLY A 31 7.91 -1.43 3.08
C GLY A 31 7.82 0.10 3.14
N LYS A 32 8.40 0.82 2.17
CA LYS A 32 8.28 2.28 2.07
C LYS A 32 6.91 2.69 1.54
N ALA A 33 6.37 1.96 0.58
CA ALA A 33 5.02 2.20 0.06
C ALA A 33 3.98 1.99 1.16
N ALA A 34 4.05 0.88 1.89
CA ALA A 34 3.20 0.58 3.03
C ALA A 34 3.23 1.69 4.10
N ALA A 35 4.42 2.14 4.51
CA ALA A 35 4.57 3.21 5.49
C ALA A 35 3.96 4.53 5.03
N THR A 36 4.12 4.88 3.75
CA THR A 36 3.52 6.08 3.16
C THR A 36 2.00 5.97 3.09
N ALA A 37 1.47 4.82 2.65
CA ALA A 37 0.03 4.57 2.60
C ALA A 37 -0.62 4.66 3.98
N ILE A 38 -0.03 4.06 5.02
CA ILE A 38 -0.50 4.16 6.40
C ILE A 38 -0.47 5.62 6.89
N THR A 39 0.59 6.36 6.59
CA THR A 39 0.69 7.77 6.98
C THR A 39 -0.42 8.59 6.33
N TYR A 40 -0.69 8.36 5.05
CA TYR A 40 -1.80 9.01 4.35
C TYR A 40 -3.16 8.67 4.99
N ALA A 41 -3.43 7.37 5.21
CA ALA A 41 -4.71 6.92 5.78
C ALA A 41 -4.95 7.51 7.18
N ARG A 42 -3.92 7.54 8.03
CA ARG A 42 -3.98 8.19 9.35
C ARG A 42 -4.30 9.68 9.30
N ALA A 43 -3.83 10.38 8.28
CA ALA A 43 -4.17 11.79 8.06
C ALA A 43 -5.65 11.99 7.64
N GLN A 44 -6.38 10.93 7.29
CA GLN A 44 -7.80 10.97 6.94
C GLN A 44 -8.73 10.63 8.12
N LEU A 45 -8.19 10.21 9.28
CA LEU A 45 -9.00 9.89 10.45
C LEU A 45 -9.99 11.00 10.80
N GLY A 46 -11.23 10.62 11.11
CA GLY A 46 -12.32 11.54 11.44
C GLY A 46 -13.09 12.08 10.23
N LYS A 47 -12.64 11.85 8.99
CA LYS A 47 -13.39 12.25 7.79
C LYS A 47 -14.61 11.36 7.58
N PRO A 48 -15.70 11.90 7.02
CA PRO A 48 -16.92 11.14 6.85
C PRO A 48 -16.78 10.05 5.77
N TYR A 49 -17.57 8.99 5.94
CA TYR A 49 -17.84 8.03 4.87
C TYR A 49 -18.82 8.61 3.87
N GLU A 50 -18.53 8.43 2.59
CA GLU A 50 -19.48 8.70 1.50
C GLU A 50 -19.27 7.66 0.40
N TRP A 51 -20.34 6.98 -0.01
CA TRP A 51 -20.30 5.99 -1.08
C TRP A 51 -19.77 6.60 -2.38
N GLY A 52 -18.77 5.94 -2.99
CA GLY A 52 -18.14 6.40 -4.23
C GLY A 52 -17.08 7.49 -4.04
N ALA A 53 -16.86 7.98 -2.82
CA ALA A 53 -15.90 9.05 -2.56
C ALA A 53 -14.45 8.53 -2.49
N THR A 54 -13.54 9.36 -3.03
CA THR A 54 -12.09 9.09 -3.07
C THR A 54 -11.28 10.22 -2.43
N GLY A 55 -11.92 11.05 -1.61
CA GLY A 55 -11.27 12.19 -0.96
C GLY A 55 -11.35 13.48 -1.77
N PRO A 56 -10.78 14.58 -1.26
CA PRO A 56 -10.14 14.69 0.07
C PRO A 56 -11.12 14.90 1.23
N GLY A 57 -12.41 15.17 0.98
CA GLY A 57 -13.39 15.51 2.01
C GLY A 57 -14.08 14.32 2.66
N ALA A 58 -14.25 13.24 1.91
CA ALA A 58 -14.90 12.00 2.33
C ALA A 58 -14.28 10.82 1.59
N PHE A 59 -14.52 9.60 2.08
CA PHE A 59 -14.02 8.36 1.47
C PHE A 59 -15.05 7.24 1.58
N ASP A 60 -15.06 6.33 0.61
CA ASP A 60 -15.49 4.96 0.84
C ASP A 60 -14.28 4.04 1.14
N CYS A 61 -14.53 2.78 1.48
CA CYS A 61 -13.49 1.84 1.90
C CYS A 61 -12.37 1.67 0.87
N SER A 62 -12.71 1.34 -0.36
CA SER A 62 -11.75 1.13 -1.45
C SER A 62 -11.14 2.42 -1.98
N GLY A 63 -11.86 3.54 -1.92
CA GLY A 63 -11.36 4.88 -2.25
C GLY A 63 -10.28 5.35 -1.29
N LEU A 64 -10.44 5.08 0.01
CA LEU A 64 -9.43 5.39 1.03
C LEU A 64 -8.13 4.64 0.76
N VAL A 65 -8.17 3.32 0.59
CA VAL A 65 -6.96 2.51 0.36
C VAL A 65 -6.32 2.82 -0.99
N MET A 66 -7.14 3.07 -2.03
CA MET A 66 -6.64 3.50 -3.34
C MET A 66 -5.84 4.81 -3.24
N GLN A 67 -6.35 5.81 -2.55
CA GLN A 67 -5.64 7.09 -2.38
C GLN A 67 -4.41 6.96 -1.47
N ALA A 68 -4.48 6.10 -0.46
CA ALA A 68 -3.34 5.80 0.40
C ALA A 68 -2.17 5.24 -0.43
N TYR A 69 -2.41 4.27 -1.29
CA TYR A 69 -1.40 3.70 -2.16
C TYR A 69 -0.98 4.64 -3.30
N ALA A 70 -1.90 5.43 -3.86
CA ALA A 70 -1.57 6.48 -4.83
C ALA A 70 -0.57 7.49 -4.25
N SER A 71 -0.70 7.86 -2.96
CA SER A 71 0.25 8.74 -2.27
C SER A 71 1.67 8.16 -2.17
N ALA A 72 1.77 6.83 -2.24
CA ALA A 72 3.03 6.09 -2.26
C ALA A 72 3.56 5.80 -3.68
N GLY A 73 2.86 6.27 -4.72
CA GLY A 73 3.21 6.01 -6.11
C GLY A 73 2.79 4.62 -6.61
N VAL A 74 1.93 3.91 -5.87
CA VAL A 74 1.38 2.60 -6.26
C VAL A 74 -0.07 2.79 -6.71
N SER A 75 -0.39 2.30 -7.90
CA SER A 75 -1.76 2.36 -8.45
C SER A 75 -2.45 1.03 -8.20
N ILE A 76 -3.59 1.08 -7.52
CA ILE A 76 -4.46 -0.08 -7.31
C ILE A 76 -5.86 0.21 -7.86
N ALA A 77 -6.67 -0.82 -8.01
CA ALA A 77 -8.01 -0.71 -8.61
C ALA A 77 -8.96 0.16 -7.75
N ARG A 78 -10.09 0.57 -8.34
CA ARG A 78 -11.04 1.49 -7.68
C ARG A 78 -11.92 0.78 -6.65
N THR A 79 -12.41 -0.42 -6.94
CA THR A 79 -13.36 -1.14 -6.10
C THR A 79 -12.70 -2.25 -5.31
N SER A 80 -13.25 -2.59 -4.14
CA SER A 80 -12.73 -3.68 -3.31
C SER A 80 -12.72 -5.02 -4.06
N GLN A 81 -13.72 -5.28 -4.89
CA GLN A 81 -13.80 -6.47 -5.73
C GLN A 81 -12.65 -6.55 -6.75
N GLU A 82 -12.34 -5.43 -7.41
CA GLU A 82 -11.23 -5.37 -8.37
C GLU A 82 -9.87 -5.43 -7.67
N GLN A 83 -9.70 -4.79 -6.51
CA GLN A 83 -8.50 -4.89 -5.68
C GLN A 83 -8.26 -6.35 -5.29
N TRP A 84 -9.29 -7.03 -4.78
CA TRP A 84 -9.22 -8.46 -4.46
C TRP A 84 -8.85 -9.32 -5.67
N ALA A 85 -9.40 -9.03 -6.84
CA ALA A 85 -9.20 -9.84 -8.05
C ALA A 85 -7.82 -9.63 -8.70
N THR A 86 -7.18 -8.49 -8.49
CA THR A 86 -5.97 -8.09 -9.23
C THR A 86 -4.69 -8.06 -8.38
N GLU A 87 -4.81 -8.02 -7.06
CA GLU A 87 -3.65 -7.93 -6.17
C GLU A 87 -3.14 -9.32 -5.75
N ARG A 88 -1.92 -9.37 -5.27
CA ARG A 88 -1.30 -10.61 -4.79
C ARG A 88 -1.89 -11.06 -3.46
N HIS A 89 -2.55 -12.21 -3.44
CA HIS A 89 -3.09 -12.81 -2.22
C HIS A 89 -1.98 -13.34 -1.32
N ILE A 90 -2.14 -13.14 -0.01
CA ILE A 90 -1.20 -13.57 1.03
C ILE A 90 -1.95 -14.21 2.20
N SER A 91 -1.27 -15.05 2.97
CA SER A 91 -1.84 -15.71 4.16
C SER A 91 -1.36 -15.12 5.49
N ASP A 92 -0.26 -14.37 5.48
CA ASP A 92 0.35 -13.77 6.65
C ASP A 92 0.49 -12.26 6.43
N PRO A 93 -0.46 -11.45 6.93
CA PRO A 93 -0.49 -10.04 6.63
C PRO A 93 0.60 -9.27 7.36
N ALA A 94 1.17 -8.29 6.68
CA ALA A 94 2.09 -7.30 7.21
C ALA A 94 1.43 -5.91 7.29
N ARG A 95 2.14 -4.96 7.86
CA ARG A 95 1.70 -3.56 7.86
C ARG A 95 1.65 -3.02 6.43
N GLY A 96 0.50 -2.46 6.07
CA GLY A 96 0.23 -1.92 4.75
C GLY A 96 -0.56 -2.87 3.86
N ASP A 97 -0.64 -4.14 4.18
CA ASP A 97 -1.49 -5.07 3.43
C ASP A 97 -2.96 -4.70 3.57
N LEU A 98 -3.78 -5.21 2.67
CA LEU A 98 -5.22 -5.01 2.72
C LEU A 98 -5.91 -6.24 3.30
N VAL A 99 -6.90 -6.00 4.14
CA VAL A 99 -7.79 -7.02 4.68
C VAL A 99 -9.17 -6.86 4.05
N PHE A 100 -9.77 -7.97 3.63
CA PHE A 100 -11.05 -7.98 2.91
C PHE A 100 -12.13 -8.72 3.67
N PHE A 101 -13.37 -8.24 3.49
CA PHE A 101 -14.58 -8.81 4.08
C PHE A 101 -15.68 -8.90 3.02
N ALA A 102 -16.57 -9.88 3.17
CA ALA A 102 -17.73 -9.98 2.28
C ALA A 102 -18.51 -8.65 2.26
N GLY A 103 -18.73 -8.06 3.46
CA GLY A 103 -19.49 -6.81 3.57
C GLY A 103 -20.94 -6.97 3.19
N ALA A 104 -21.68 -5.85 3.13
CA ALA A 104 -23.10 -5.85 2.78
C ALA A 104 -23.34 -6.11 1.28
N ASP A 105 -22.40 -5.69 0.43
CA ASP A 105 -22.56 -5.67 -1.03
C ASP A 105 -21.67 -6.69 -1.75
N GLY A 106 -21.04 -7.62 -1.02
CA GLY A 106 -20.13 -8.59 -1.60
C GLY A 106 -20.36 -10.02 -1.13
N THR A 107 -19.43 -10.87 -1.55
CA THR A 107 -19.36 -12.30 -1.20
C THR A 107 -17.92 -12.66 -0.83
N PRO A 108 -17.65 -13.85 -0.26
CA PRO A 108 -16.28 -14.28 -0.01
C PRO A 108 -15.38 -14.37 -1.24
N SER A 109 -15.95 -14.58 -2.43
CA SER A 109 -15.20 -14.60 -3.69
C SER A 109 -15.10 -13.24 -4.39
N SER A 110 -15.90 -12.27 -3.95
CA SER A 110 -15.95 -10.90 -4.49
C SER A 110 -16.29 -9.94 -3.35
N PRO A 111 -15.33 -9.66 -2.44
CA PRO A 111 -15.57 -8.95 -1.19
C PRO A 111 -15.97 -7.49 -1.42
N GLY A 112 -17.00 -7.04 -0.69
CA GLY A 112 -17.55 -5.68 -0.80
C GLY A 112 -16.90 -4.67 0.13
N HIS A 113 -16.02 -5.11 1.06
CA HIS A 113 -15.35 -4.20 2.00
C HIS A 113 -13.86 -4.49 2.13
N VAL A 114 -13.08 -3.43 2.39
CA VAL A 114 -11.63 -3.48 2.52
C VAL A 114 -11.12 -2.48 3.57
N GLY A 115 -10.10 -2.88 4.33
CA GLY A 115 -9.35 -2.04 5.25
C GLY A 115 -7.85 -2.13 5.04
N LEU A 116 -7.12 -1.13 5.50
CA LEU A 116 -5.65 -1.07 5.47
C LEU A 116 -5.10 -1.57 6.81
N VAL A 117 -4.35 -2.66 6.81
CA VAL A 117 -3.71 -3.23 8.02
C VAL A 117 -2.63 -2.28 8.53
N VAL A 118 -2.77 -1.82 9.77
CA VAL A 118 -1.79 -0.92 10.41
C VAL A 118 -0.97 -1.58 11.50
N ASP A 119 -1.52 -2.62 12.14
CA ASP A 119 -0.81 -3.45 13.11
C ASP A 119 -1.36 -4.89 13.07
N PRO A 120 -0.72 -5.81 12.36
CA PRO A 120 -1.20 -7.19 12.24
C PRO A 120 -1.11 -7.97 13.55
N SER A 121 -0.23 -7.59 14.48
CA SER A 121 -0.12 -8.27 15.79
C SER A 121 -1.30 -7.97 16.72
N ARG A 122 -2.08 -6.94 16.41
CA ARG A 122 -3.27 -6.50 17.13
C ARG A 122 -4.54 -6.61 16.31
N ASP A 123 -4.44 -7.17 15.11
CA ASP A 123 -5.52 -7.20 14.11
C ASP A 123 -6.16 -5.81 13.90
N LEU A 124 -5.31 -4.77 13.81
CA LEU A 124 -5.74 -3.38 13.71
C LEU A 124 -5.64 -2.88 12.27
N MET A 125 -6.71 -2.26 11.80
CA MET A 125 -6.80 -1.63 10.48
C MET A 125 -7.31 -0.20 10.56
N ILE A 126 -7.17 0.55 9.47
CA ILE A 126 -7.91 1.79 9.19
C ILE A 126 -8.86 1.52 8.05
N ASP A 127 -10.10 1.95 8.19
CA ASP A 127 -11.07 1.88 7.10
C ASP A 127 -12.06 3.06 7.09
N ALA A 128 -12.87 3.12 6.04
CA ALA A 128 -14.07 3.91 5.91
C ALA A 128 -15.26 2.94 5.80
N TYR A 129 -15.91 2.66 6.92
CA TYR A 129 -16.79 1.51 7.06
C TYR A 129 -18.20 1.73 6.50
N ALA A 130 -18.91 2.76 6.97
CA ALA A 130 -20.32 2.95 6.64
C ALA A 130 -20.79 4.40 6.85
N PRO A 131 -21.93 4.82 6.27
CA PRO A 131 -22.53 6.11 6.55
C PRO A 131 -22.71 6.36 8.05
N GLY A 132 -22.28 7.53 8.51
CA GLY A 132 -22.34 7.91 9.93
C GLY A 132 -21.15 7.42 10.77
N VAL A 133 -20.30 6.58 10.23
CA VAL A 133 -19.04 6.13 10.86
C VAL A 133 -17.89 6.85 10.16
N PRO A 134 -17.14 7.72 10.84
CA PRO A 134 -15.99 8.38 10.23
C PRO A 134 -14.86 7.39 10.00
N VAL A 135 -13.92 7.73 9.13
CA VAL A 135 -12.65 6.99 8.97
C VAL A 135 -11.99 6.85 10.35
N HIS A 136 -11.67 5.64 10.75
CA HIS A 136 -11.09 5.35 12.07
C HIS A 136 -10.21 4.11 12.07
N GLU A 137 -9.48 3.90 13.17
CA GLU A 137 -8.79 2.64 13.44
C GLU A 137 -9.73 1.72 14.21
N GLU A 138 -9.84 0.46 13.76
CA GLU A 138 -10.60 -0.57 14.47
C GLU A 138 -9.97 -1.95 14.32
N THR A 139 -10.37 -2.87 15.21
CA THR A 139 -9.92 -4.27 15.14
C THR A 139 -10.80 -5.08 14.21
N TYR A 140 -10.21 -6.10 13.59
CA TYR A 140 -10.90 -7.06 12.72
C TYR A 140 -10.65 -8.50 13.20
N GLY A 141 -11.46 -9.43 12.70
CA GLY A 141 -11.26 -10.87 12.94
C GLY A 141 -11.42 -11.34 14.40
N GLN A 142 -11.95 -10.49 15.29
CA GLN A 142 -12.04 -10.79 16.71
C GLN A 142 -13.49 -10.70 17.23
N PRO A 143 -13.82 -11.46 18.30
CA PRO A 143 -15.04 -11.20 19.03
C PRO A 143 -15.06 -9.75 19.55
N GLY A 144 -16.03 -8.96 19.11
CA GLY A 144 -16.13 -7.53 19.44
C GLY A 144 -15.75 -6.58 18.31
N SER A 145 -15.17 -7.07 17.23
CA SER A 145 -15.07 -6.29 15.96
C SER A 145 -16.47 -5.92 15.48
N ALA A 146 -16.55 -4.83 14.68
CA ALA A 146 -17.83 -4.40 14.13
C ALA A 146 -18.53 -5.53 13.33
N PRO A 147 -19.87 -5.55 13.29
CA PRO A 147 -20.60 -6.57 12.53
C PRO A 147 -20.13 -6.61 11.07
N GLY A 148 -19.75 -7.82 10.60
CA GLY A 148 -19.22 -8.00 9.25
C GLY A 148 -17.69 -7.88 9.13
N LEU A 149 -16.98 -7.48 10.19
CA LEU A 149 -15.51 -7.43 10.26
C LEU A 149 -14.91 -8.57 11.10
N GLN A 150 -15.73 -9.50 11.55
CA GLN A 150 -15.32 -10.62 12.41
C GLN A 150 -14.67 -11.76 11.61
N ASP A 151 -15.06 -11.92 10.35
CA ASP A 151 -14.62 -13.01 9.48
C ASP A 151 -13.96 -12.46 8.21
N PRO A 152 -12.64 -12.15 8.24
CA PRO A 152 -11.92 -11.73 7.05
C PRO A 152 -11.97 -12.81 5.97
N VAL A 153 -12.22 -12.40 4.73
CA VAL A 153 -12.12 -13.27 3.54
C VAL A 153 -10.66 -13.63 3.27
N GLY A 154 -9.77 -12.68 3.51
CA GLY A 154 -8.32 -12.83 3.32
C GLY A 154 -7.61 -11.50 3.16
N PHE A 155 -6.37 -11.59 2.69
CA PHE A 155 -5.46 -10.44 2.61
C PHE A 155 -4.79 -10.36 1.25
N THR A 156 -4.41 -9.14 0.84
CA THR A 156 -3.57 -8.90 -0.34
C THR A 156 -2.41 -7.96 -0.01
N ASP A 157 -1.34 -8.08 -0.78
CA ASP A 157 -0.19 -7.16 -0.77
C ASP A 157 -0.21 -6.28 -2.02
N PRO A 158 -0.65 -5.02 -1.92
CA PRO A 158 -0.70 -4.10 -3.06
C PRO A 158 0.69 -3.63 -3.52
N SER A 159 1.70 -3.75 -2.66
CA SER A 159 3.07 -3.28 -2.95
C SER A 159 3.92 -4.29 -3.70
N GLY A 160 3.49 -5.56 -3.73
CA GLY A 160 4.26 -6.67 -4.30
C GLY A 160 4.22 -6.77 -5.82
N GLY A 161 3.36 -6.03 -6.51
CA GLY A 161 3.09 -6.16 -7.94
C GLY A 161 2.44 -7.51 -8.30
N PRO A 162 1.86 -7.64 -9.49
CA PRO A 162 1.36 -8.92 -9.96
C PRO A 162 2.50 -9.91 -10.29
#